data_402665dfb37d65cfe89b2a5ca0e9ed76
#
_entry.id   402665dfb37d65cfe89b2a5ca0e9ed76
#
_cell.length_a   1.000
_cell.length_b   1.000
_cell.length_c   1.000
_cell.angle_alpha   90.00
_cell.angle_beta   90.00
_cell.angle_gamma   90.00
#
_symmetry.space_group_name_H-M   'P 1'
#
loop_
_entity.id
_entity.type
_entity.pdbx_description
1 polymer ?
#
loop_
_entity_poly.entity_id
_entity_poly.type
_entity_poly.pdbx_seq_one_letter_code
_entity_poly.pdbx_strand_id
1 'polypeptide(L)'
;MQPLRFNPLLKQTLWGGERIIPFKHLDSNLTQVGESWEISSVPGNETTVKGGPYDGKILSEVIAEEKEKLVGATCYKHFGKELPLLIKFIDAAQPLSIQVHPDDETARKQGHERGKNEMWYIMDDTPGASLMAGLKKQITPVEYE
;
A
#
# COMPACT_ATOMS: atom_id res chain seq x y z
N MET A 1 20.45 -5.91 -12.97
CA MET A 1 19.02 -6.30 -13.08
C MET A 1 18.28 -5.16 -13.75
N GLN A 2 17.33 -5.43 -14.65
CA GLN A 2 16.45 -4.40 -15.19
C GLN A 2 15.37 -4.04 -14.15
N PRO A 3 14.87 -2.78 -14.13
CA PRO A 3 13.75 -2.42 -13.29
C PRO A 3 12.52 -3.29 -13.56
N LEU A 4 11.87 -3.75 -12.50
CA LEU A 4 10.62 -4.50 -12.62
C LEU A 4 9.45 -3.53 -12.79
N ARG A 5 8.46 -3.98 -13.54
CA ARG A 5 7.13 -3.36 -13.64
C ARG A 5 6.11 -4.34 -13.06
N PHE A 6 5.01 -3.83 -12.55
CA PHE A 6 3.98 -4.67 -11.94
C PHE A 6 2.61 -4.39 -12.56
N ASN A 7 1.76 -5.40 -12.57
CA ASN A 7 0.34 -5.24 -12.78
C ASN A 7 -0.26 -4.73 -11.47
N PRO A 8 -0.92 -3.57 -11.45
CA PRO A 8 -1.50 -3.05 -10.21
C PRO A 8 -2.72 -3.87 -9.78
N LEU A 9 -2.97 -3.92 -8.48
CA LEU A 9 -4.21 -4.46 -7.93
C LEU A 9 -5.18 -3.31 -7.67
N LEU A 10 -6.27 -3.28 -8.43
CA LEU A 10 -7.31 -2.27 -8.28
C LEU A 10 -8.32 -2.70 -7.21
N LYS A 11 -8.61 -1.81 -6.27
CA LYS A 11 -9.56 -2.02 -5.18
C LYS A 11 -10.73 -1.05 -5.32
N GLN A 12 -11.91 -1.61 -5.58
CA GLN A 12 -13.15 -0.84 -5.51
C GLN A 12 -13.54 -0.66 -4.04
N THR A 13 -13.86 0.56 -3.66
CA THR A 13 -14.25 0.91 -2.29
C THR A 13 -15.45 1.85 -2.31
N LEU A 14 -16.25 1.85 -1.25
CA LEU A 14 -17.43 2.73 -1.16
C LEU A 14 -17.08 4.22 -1.24
N TRP A 15 -15.88 4.59 -0.81
CA TRP A 15 -15.37 5.96 -0.85
C TRP A 15 -14.51 6.26 -2.09
N GLY A 16 -14.33 5.26 -2.97
CA GLY A 16 -13.47 5.37 -4.15
C GLY A 16 -13.99 6.36 -5.20
N GLY A 17 -13.03 6.98 -5.88
CA GLY A 17 -13.26 7.91 -6.97
C GLY A 17 -13.15 7.26 -8.35
N GLU A 18 -13.11 8.11 -9.37
CA GLU A 18 -13.06 7.71 -10.79
C GLU A 18 -11.76 8.16 -11.48
N ARG A 19 -10.76 8.64 -10.72
CA ARG A 19 -9.55 9.30 -11.26
C ARG A 19 -8.39 8.32 -11.54
N ILE A 20 -8.30 7.20 -10.80
CA ILE A 20 -7.19 6.24 -10.95
C ILE A 20 -7.12 5.65 -12.36
N ILE A 21 -8.26 5.20 -12.90
CA ILE A 21 -8.30 4.56 -14.23
C ILE A 21 -7.81 5.50 -15.33
N PRO A 22 -8.36 6.72 -15.51
CA PRO A 22 -7.88 7.64 -16.53
C PRO A 22 -6.45 8.15 -16.24
N PHE A 23 -6.11 8.42 -14.99
CA PHE A 23 -4.77 8.87 -14.61
C PHE A 23 -3.67 7.88 -15.02
N LYS A 24 -3.95 6.60 -14.86
CA LYS A 24 -3.00 5.52 -15.20
C LYS A 24 -3.17 4.99 -16.62
N HIS A 25 -4.08 5.55 -17.42
CA HIS A 25 -4.40 5.09 -18.77
C HIS A 25 -4.69 3.58 -18.82
N LEU A 26 -5.47 3.10 -17.84
CA LEU A 26 -5.83 1.68 -17.76
C LEU A 26 -7.05 1.41 -18.64
N ASP A 27 -7.00 0.28 -19.36
CA ASP A 27 -8.16 -0.28 -20.08
C ASP A 27 -9.00 -1.09 -19.09
N SER A 28 -9.94 -0.42 -18.41
CA SER A 28 -10.77 -1.01 -17.37
C SER A 28 -12.10 -0.27 -17.26
N ASN A 29 -13.18 -1.04 -17.08
CA ASN A 29 -14.53 -0.53 -16.83
C ASN A 29 -14.87 -0.48 -15.33
N LEU A 30 -13.90 -0.67 -14.44
CA LEU A 30 -14.13 -0.57 -13.00
C LEU A 30 -14.47 0.86 -12.62
N THR A 31 -15.43 1.01 -11.74
CA THR A 31 -15.85 2.27 -11.12
C THR A 31 -15.52 2.28 -9.65
N GLN A 32 -15.51 3.45 -9.01
CA GLN A 32 -15.23 3.59 -7.57
C GLN A 32 -13.90 2.90 -7.16
N VAL A 33 -12.85 3.07 -7.96
CA VAL A 33 -11.54 2.52 -7.65
C VAL A 33 -10.84 3.43 -6.65
N GLY A 34 -10.97 3.11 -5.37
CA GLY A 34 -10.38 3.89 -4.30
C GLY A 34 -8.88 3.66 -4.11
N GLU A 35 -8.38 2.47 -4.46
CA GLU A 35 -6.95 2.17 -4.34
C GLU A 35 -6.42 1.42 -5.55
N SER A 36 -5.18 1.74 -5.94
CA SER A 36 -4.37 0.97 -6.89
C SER A 36 -3.07 0.59 -6.20
N TRP A 37 -2.93 -0.68 -5.86
CA TRP A 37 -1.72 -1.18 -5.22
C TRP A 37 -0.67 -1.46 -6.28
N GLU A 38 0.40 -0.68 -6.26
CA GLU A 38 1.45 -0.69 -7.28
C GLU A 38 2.53 -1.73 -6.98
N ILE A 39 2.94 -1.82 -5.72
CA ILE A 39 3.91 -2.79 -5.23
C ILE A 39 3.37 -3.35 -3.93
N SER A 40 3.13 -4.65 -3.91
CA SER A 40 2.62 -5.36 -2.73
C SER A 40 3.18 -6.77 -2.66
N SER A 41 3.67 -7.15 -1.49
CA SER A 41 3.94 -8.54 -1.10
C SER A 41 2.98 -9.04 -0.01
N VAL A 42 1.87 -8.33 0.21
CA VAL A 42 0.86 -8.72 1.21
C VAL A 42 0.22 -10.04 0.77
N PRO A 43 0.25 -11.09 1.60
CA PRO A 43 -0.31 -12.40 1.25
C PRO A 43 -1.76 -12.32 0.73
N GLY A 44 -2.02 -12.94 -0.41
CA GLY A 44 -3.30 -12.89 -1.11
C GLY A 44 -3.61 -11.58 -1.84
N ASN A 45 -2.72 -10.58 -1.75
CA ASN A 45 -2.79 -9.31 -2.46
C ASN A 45 -1.43 -8.92 -3.02
N GLU A 46 -0.70 -9.89 -3.53
CA GLU A 46 0.63 -9.68 -4.10
C GLU A 46 0.52 -9.19 -5.54
N THR A 47 1.32 -8.18 -5.89
CA THR A 47 1.42 -7.72 -7.28
C THR A 47 2.25 -8.68 -8.11
N THR A 48 1.85 -8.88 -9.37
CA THR A 48 2.58 -9.71 -10.35
C THR A 48 3.47 -8.86 -11.22
N VAL A 49 4.62 -9.38 -11.58
CA VAL A 49 5.54 -8.74 -12.53
C VAL A 49 4.91 -8.69 -13.92
N LYS A 50 5.08 -7.55 -14.60
CA LYS A 50 4.62 -7.30 -15.97
C LYS A 50 5.80 -7.28 -16.92
N GLY A 51 5.86 -8.29 -17.76
CA GLY A 51 6.90 -8.41 -18.81
C GLY A 51 8.27 -8.85 -18.28
N GLY A 52 9.17 -9.14 -19.22
CA GLY A 52 10.52 -9.58 -18.90
C GLY A 52 10.61 -11.02 -18.40
N PRO A 53 11.78 -11.41 -17.83
CA PRO A 53 12.04 -12.80 -17.43
C PRO A 53 11.15 -13.32 -16.28
N TYR A 54 10.53 -12.41 -15.53
CA TYR A 54 9.68 -12.73 -14.37
C TYR A 54 8.21 -12.49 -14.62
N ASP A 55 7.80 -12.33 -15.89
CA ASP A 55 6.39 -12.04 -16.23
C ASP A 55 5.43 -13.03 -15.56
N GLY A 56 4.41 -12.49 -14.91
CA GLY A 56 3.38 -13.26 -14.20
C GLY A 56 3.78 -13.75 -12.81
N LYS A 57 5.06 -13.73 -12.42
CA LYS A 57 5.47 -14.11 -11.04
C LYS A 57 5.02 -13.06 -10.04
N ILE A 58 4.62 -13.51 -8.85
CA ILE A 58 4.36 -12.62 -7.72
C ILE A 58 5.68 -12.08 -7.15
N LEU A 59 5.61 -10.91 -6.51
CA LEU A 59 6.81 -10.22 -6.00
C LEU A 59 7.63 -11.10 -5.04
N SER A 60 6.97 -11.83 -4.15
CA SER A 60 7.66 -12.70 -3.17
C SER A 60 8.43 -13.85 -3.81
N GLU A 61 7.97 -14.39 -4.94
CA GLU A 61 8.71 -15.40 -5.71
C GLU A 61 9.99 -14.81 -6.31
N VAL A 62 9.90 -13.62 -6.89
CA VAL A 62 11.08 -12.94 -7.46
C VAL A 62 12.08 -12.58 -6.37
N ILE A 63 11.61 -12.14 -5.19
CA ILE A 63 12.49 -11.88 -4.04
C ILE A 63 13.18 -13.18 -3.57
N ALA A 64 12.46 -14.30 -3.55
CA ALA A 64 13.03 -15.58 -3.16
C ALA A 64 14.14 -16.07 -4.12
N GLU A 65 14.02 -15.76 -5.40
CA GLU A 65 15.03 -16.09 -6.43
C GLU A 65 16.23 -15.14 -6.38
N GLU A 66 15.98 -13.84 -6.42
CA GLU A 66 17.02 -12.81 -6.55
C GLU A 66 17.60 -12.33 -5.22
N LYS A 67 16.88 -12.55 -4.13
CA LYS A 67 17.33 -12.29 -2.75
C LYS A 67 17.85 -10.86 -2.56
N GLU A 68 19.04 -10.77 -2.00
CA GLU A 68 19.72 -9.49 -1.71
C GLU A 68 19.98 -8.63 -2.95
N LYS A 69 20.05 -9.24 -4.13
CA LYS A 69 20.26 -8.51 -5.40
C LYS A 69 19.05 -7.65 -5.76
N LEU A 70 17.86 -8.04 -5.31
CA LEU A 70 16.63 -7.28 -5.57
C LEU A 70 16.33 -6.29 -4.45
N VAL A 71 16.31 -6.74 -3.19
CA VAL A 71 15.84 -5.94 -2.06
C VAL A 71 16.96 -5.40 -1.17
N GLY A 72 18.21 -5.78 -1.44
CA GLY A 72 19.38 -5.43 -0.63
C GLY A 72 19.59 -6.37 0.56
N ALA A 73 20.84 -6.47 1.01
CA ALA A 73 21.26 -7.43 2.04
C ALA A 73 20.52 -7.21 3.38
N THR A 74 20.39 -5.96 3.80
CA THR A 74 19.72 -5.63 5.07
C THR A 74 18.25 -6.00 5.04
N CYS A 75 17.53 -5.65 3.98
CA CYS A 75 16.12 -5.98 3.84
C CYS A 75 15.91 -7.49 3.78
N TYR A 76 16.66 -8.20 2.93
CA TYR A 76 16.54 -9.64 2.80
C TYR A 76 16.85 -10.39 4.10
N LYS A 77 17.86 -9.93 4.85
CA LYS A 77 18.22 -10.52 6.15
C LYS A 77 17.09 -10.40 7.19
N HIS A 78 16.35 -9.30 7.19
CA HIS A 78 15.29 -9.05 8.18
C HIS A 78 13.93 -9.60 7.78
N PHE A 79 13.59 -9.58 6.48
CA PHE A 79 12.25 -9.86 5.97
C PHE A 79 12.18 -11.06 5.03
N GLY A 80 13.34 -11.66 4.67
CA GLY A 80 13.38 -12.80 3.76
C GLY A 80 12.76 -12.45 2.39
N LYS A 81 11.76 -13.21 1.98
CA LYS A 81 11.06 -13.02 0.71
C LYS A 81 9.96 -11.95 0.74
N GLU A 82 9.75 -11.30 1.87
CA GLU A 82 8.74 -10.25 2.03
C GLU A 82 9.36 -8.88 1.77
N LEU A 83 8.66 -8.02 1.03
CA LEU A 83 8.96 -6.61 0.96
C LEU A 83 8.13 -5.87 2.01
N PRO A 84 8.74 -5.27 3.05
CA PRO A 84 8.00 -4.60 4.13
C PRO A 84 7.50 -3.21 3.67
N LEU A 85 6.96 -3.13 2.46
CA LEU A 85 6.50 -1.90 1.85
C LEU A 85 5.29 -2.19 0.96
N LEU A 86 4.26 -1.35 1.11
CA LEU A 86 3.12 -1.29 0.21
C LEU A 86 3.07 0.11 -0.42
N ILE A 87 3.13 0.18 -1.74
CA ILE A 87 2.99 1.44 -2.47
C ILE A 87 1.64 1.42 -3.19
N LYS A 88 0.83 2.47 -2.97
CA LYS A 88 -0.49 2.57 -3.58
C LYS A 88 -0.85 4.00 -3.93
N PHE A 89 -1.67 4.15 -4.99
CA PHE A 89 -2.45 5.35 -5.21
C PHE A 89 -3.78 5.24 -4.47
N ILE A 90 -4.24 6.36 -3.94
CA ILE A 90 -5.55 6.50 -3.31
C ILE A 90 -6.32 7.61 -4.05
N ASP A 91 -7.55 7.34 -4.41
CA ASP A 91 -8.50 8.32 -4.95
C ASP A 91 -9.77 8.30 -4.12
N ALA A 92 -9.89 9.29 -3.23
CA ALA A 92 -10.99 9.39 -2.28
C ALA A 92 -12.02 10.40 -2.76
N ALA A 93 -13.21 9.95 -3.17
CA ALA A 93 -14.38 10.77 -3.47
C ALA A 93 -15.26 11.03 -2.22
N GLN A 94 -15.05 10.27 -1.15
CA GLN A 94 -15.75 10.40 0.13
C GLN A 94 -14.72 10.31 1.28
N PRO A 95 -15.05 10.77 2.49
CA PRO A 95 -14.16 10.62 3.65
C PRO A 95 -13.77 9.17 3.90
N LEU A 96 -12.48 8.94 4.13
CA LEU A 96 -11.97 7.65 4.59
C LEU A 96 -12.26 7.48 6.09
N SER A 97 -12.23 6.23 6.56
CA SER A 97 -12.24 5.93 7.99
C SER A 97 -11.04 6.56 8.69
N ILE A 98 -11.28 7.06 9.90
CA ILE A 98 -10.20 7.54 10.77
C ILE A 98 -9.49 6.31 11.34
N GLN A 99 -8.18 6.22 11.14
CA GLN A 99 -7.37 5.09 11.56
C GLN A 99 -6.16 5.57 12.35
N VAL A 100 -5.84 4.85 13.42
CA VAL A 100 -4.57 4.97 14.14
C VAL A 100 -3.81 3.67 13.99
N HIS A 101 -2.62 3.75 13.41
CA HIS A 101 -1.79 2.57 13.23
C HIS A 101 -0.89 2.35 14.45
N PRO A 102 -0.86 1.13 15.00
CA PRO A 102 -0.04 0.83 16.16
C PRO A 102 1.45 0.77 15.80
N ASP A 103 2.30 1.02 16.78
CA ASP A 103 3.71 0.64 16.72
C ASP A 103 3.88 -0.90 16.82
N ASP A 104 5.12 -1.38 16.65
CA ASP A 104 5.42 -2.81 16.66
C ASP A 104 5.08 -3.49 18.00
N GLU A 105 5.25 -2.80 19.13
CA GLU A 105 4.97 -3.36 20.45
C GLU A 105 3.46 -3.53 20.65
N THR A 106 2.70 -2.50 20.32
CA THR A 106 1.23 -2.50 20.42
C THR A 106 0.63 -3.51 19.44
N ALA A 107 1.14 -3.57 18.21
CA ALA A 107 0.69 -4.53 17.20
C ALA A 107 0.86 -5.98 17.68
N ARG A 108 2.03 -6.31 18.27
CA ARG A 108 2.27 -7.65 18.82
C ARG A 108 1.33 -8.01 19.98
N LYS A 109 1.01 -7.04 20.84
CA LYS A 109 0.01 -7.24 21.91
C LYS A 109 -1.39 -7.52 21.36
N GLN A 110 -1.69 -7.01 20.17
CA GLN A 110 -2.95 -7.25 19.45
C GLN A 110 -2.93 -8.49 18.54
N GLY A 111 -1.85 -9.27 18.55
CA GLY A 111 -1.71 -10.49 17.76
C GLY A 111 -1.24 -10.25 16.31
N HIS A 112 -0.78 -9.06 15.98
CA HIS A 112 -0.16 -8.74 14.70
C HIS A 112 1.37 -8.88 14.78
N GLU A 113 1.99 -9.21 13.67
CA GLU A 113 3.44 -9.39 13.62
C GLU A 113 4.20 -8.08 13.78
N ARG A 114 3.69 -7.03 13.14
CA ARG A 114 4.32 -5.70 13.07
C ARG A 114 3.28 -4.58 13.09
N GLY A 115 3.71 -3.43 13.55
CA GLY A 115 3.00 -2.18 13.41
C GLY A 115 3.00 -1.66 11.96
N LYS A 116 2.46 -0.47 11.75
CA LYS A 116 2.41 0.15 10.44
C LYS A 116 2.86 1.61 10.53
N ASN A 117 3.89 1.94 9.76
CA ASN A 117 4.25 3.32 9.46
C ASN A 117 3.66 3.69 8.11
N GLU A 118 3.05 4.86 8.02
CA GLU A 118 2.40 5.33 6.80
C GLU A 118 2.85 6.75 6.47
N MET A 119 3.10 6.98 5.19
CA MET A 119 3.44 8.30 4.65
C MET A 119 2.51 8.59 3.47
N TRP A 120 1.99 9.80 3.41
CA TRP A 120 1.16 10.26 2.32
C TRP A 120 1.85 11.40 1.56
N TYR A 121 1.75 11.33 0.24
CA TYR A 121 2.10 12.41 -0.66
C TYR A 121 0.83 12.83 -1.41
N ILE A 122 0.40 14.06 -1.21
CA ILE A 122 -0.78 14.62 -1.87
C ILE A 122 -0.38 15.02 -3.28
N MET A 123 -0.94 14.35 -4.26
CA MET A 123 -0.65 14.60 -5.68
C MET A 123 -1.57 15.68 -6.26
N ASP A 124 -2.83 15.66 -5.83
CA ASP A 124 -3.86 16.58 -6.29
C ASP A 124 -4.99 16.66 -5.26
N ASP A 125 -5.73 17.76 -5.23
CA ASP A 125 -6.88 17.94 -4.36
C ASP A 125 -8.05 18.62 -5.11
N THR A 126 -9.20 18.66 -4.46
CA THR A 126 -10.37 19.43 -4.88
C THR A 126 -10.72 20.47 -3.83
N PRO A 127 -11.32 21.61 -4.22
CA PRO A 127 -11.74 22.63 -3.25
C PRO A 127 -12.58 22.03 -2.11
N GLY A 128 -12.14 22.26 -0.88
CA GLY A 128 -12.78 21.72 0.33
C GLY A 128 -12.30 20.33 0.74
N ALA A 129 -11.36 19.71 0.02
CA ALA A 129 -10.71 18.48 0.47
C ALA A 129 -9.99 18.69 1.81
N SER A 130 -10.00 17.66 2.65
CA SER A 130 -9.37 17.70 3.96
C SER A 130 -8.68 16.38 4.27
N LEU A 131 -7.64 16.46 5.09
CA LEU A 131 -6.90 15.32 5.60
C LEU A 131 -6.79 15.43 7.11
N MET A 132 -7.06 14.32 7.82
CA MET A 132 -6.85 14.25 9.25
C MET A 132 -5.45 13.72 9.53
N ALA A 133 -4.60 14.53 10.20
CA ALA A 133 -3.24 14.18 10.54
C ALA A 133 -2.99 14.46 12.03
N GLY A 134 -2.94 13.39 12.82
CA GLY A 134 -2.71 13.46 14.27
C GLY A 134 -3.88 14.06 15.06
N LEU A 135 -3.61 14.35 16.32
CA LEU A 135 -4.56 14.89 17.28
C LEU A 135 -4.26 16.37 17.58
N LYS A 136 -5.28 17.20 17.77
CA LYS A 136 -5.12 18.63 18.13
C LYS A 136 -4.48 18.86 19.49
N LYS A 137 -4.61 17.89 20.40
CA LYS A 137 -4.02 17.89 21.75
C LYS A 137 -3.69 16.46 22.16
N GLN A 138 -2.84 16.32 23.14
CA GLN A 138 -2.65 15.02 23.78
C GLN A 138 -3.93 14.63 24.51
N ILE A 139 -4.40 13.42 24.28
CA ILE A 139 -5.58 12.83 24.92
C ILE A 139 -5.24 11.46 25.47
N THR A 140 -6.02 11.02 26.46
CA THR A 140 -5.91 9.66 26.99
C THR A 140 -6.66 8.65 26.11
N PRO A 141 -6.37 7.34 26.22
CA PRO A 141 -7.16 6.32 25.51
C PRO A 141 -8.67 6.42 25.79
N VAL A 142 -9.05 6.73 27.02
CA VAL A 142 -10.47 6.89 27.41
C VAL A 142 -11.13 8.10 26.76
N GLU A 143 -10.38 9.19 26.49
CA GLU A 143 -10.92 10.34 25.77
C GLU A 143 -10.98 10.10 24.25
N TYR A 144 -10.30 9.07 23.74
CA TYR A 144 -10.32 8.71 22.34
C TYR A 144 -11.54 7.84 21.99
N GLU A 145 -11.99 6.96 22.89
CA GLU A 145 -13.18 6.11 22.75
C GLU A 145 -14.48 6.92 22.86
#